data_b5bf513833e3c7ea9a26e9091ba216a9
#
_entry.id   b5bf513833e3c7ea9a26e9091ba216a9
#
_cell.length_a   1.000
_cell.length_b   1.000
_cell.length_c   1.000
_cell.angle_alpha   90.00
_cell.angle_beta   90.00
_cell.angle_gamma   90.00
#
_symmetry.space_group_name_H-M   'P 1'
#
loop_
_entity.id
_entity.type
_entity.pdbx_description
1 polymer ?
#
loop_
_entity_poly.entity_id
_entity_poly.type
_entity_poly.pdbx_seq_one_letter_code
_entity_poly.pdbx_strand_id
1 'polypeptide(L)'
;VEPCSPCPLPNGVAVALTPTGVRLVTNRRGSTVWDVRTAAERYAVKVGRPVPETDEHPGCDWAGVAPAREAVVLQLLETFAVYGTWPYGTWNAQPWHEGPSLYELWEPQRSGEREPSLDAAHACADALAVLHEAGWVHGDIQPAHLIIGPDGTATLIDLALARGGPVPDSVDFPYPGSLVHFESPEISRSLLETGTVAPTSASDVYALGASFFVSATGWRHVDYPDDAPRTVQRKAVATTPHRPVTVPGLFGRLIEAMLSPLPGDRPTSAEVRSVLAHQP
;
A
#
# COMPACT_ATOMS: atom_id res chain seq x y z
N VAL A 1 3.78 -23.89 -3.84
CA VAL A 1 4.40 -23.10 -4.92
C VAL A 1 5.81 -22.78 -4.47
N GLU A 2 6.84 -23.28 -5.18
CA GLU A 2 8.22 -22.90 -4.87
C GLU A 2 8.35 -21.36 -4.98
N PRO A 3 8.89 -20.69 -3.97
CA PRO A 3 9.09 -19.27 -4.04
C PRO A 3 10.04 -18.97 -5.20
N CYS A 4 9.58 -18.15 -6.14
CA CYS A 4 10.42 -17.70 -7.24
C CYS A 4 11.71 -17.10 -6.67
N SER A 5 12.88 -17.48 -7.21
CA SER A 5 14.15 -16.93 -6.74
C SER A 5 14.12 -15.39 -6.75
N PRO A 6 14.71 -14.73 -5.72
CA PRO A 6 14.79 -13.28 -5.70
C PRO A 6 15.44 -12.73 -6.96
N CYS A 7 14.92 -11.61 -7.47
CA CYS A 7 15.62 -10.87 -8.51
C CYS A 7 16.97 -10.41 -7.96
N PRO A 8 18.09 -10.68 -8.67
CA PRO A 8 19.40 -10.20 -8.21
C PRO A 8 19.42 -8.66 -8.20
N LEU A 9 20.32 -8.10 -7.40
CA LEU A 9 20.53 -6.65 -7.43
C LEU A 9 21.13 -6.26 -8.77
N PRO A 10 20.46 -5.41 -9.58
CA PRO A 10 20.96 -5.04 -10.91
C PRO A 10 22.29 -4.27 -10.85
N ASN A 11 23.18 -4.47 -11.82
CA ASN A 11 24.45 -3.74 -11.90
C ASN A 11 24.27 -2.22 -11.90
N GLY A 12 23.18 -1.70 -12.48
CA GLY A 12 22.85 -0.28 -12.45
C GLY A 12 22.73 0.29 -11.04
N VAL A 13 22.29 -0.49 -10.07
CA VAL A 13 22.21 -0.10 -8.66
C VAL A 13 23.62 0.09 -8.07
N ALA A 14 24.55 -0.80 -8.40
CA ALA A 14 25.94 -0.69 -7.93
C ALA A 14 26.61 0.58 -8.46
N VAL A 15 26.30 0.96 -9.71
CA VAL A 15 26.80 2.21 -10.31
C VAL A 15 26.16 3.44 -9.68
N ALA A 16 24.85 3.40 -9.41
CA ALA A 16 24.11 4.55 -8.89
C ALA A 16 24.38 4.81 -7.40
N LEU A 17 24.55 3.77 -6.58
CA LEU A 17 24.57 3.89 -5.12
C LEU A 17 25.92 3.55 -4.46
N THR A 18 26.80 2.81 -5.13
CA THR A 18 28.05 2.30 -4.53
C THR A 18 27.80 1.58 -3.19
N PRO A 19 27.09 0.44 -3.19
CA PRO A 19 26.67 -0.26 -1.96
C PRO A 19 27.84 -0.73 -1.12
N THR A 20 27.75 -0.56 0.21
CA THR A 20 28.65 -1.16 1.20
C THR A 20 28.05 -2.40 1.86
N GLY A 21 26.73 -2.58 1.74
CA GLY A 21 26.02 -3.75 2.26
C GLY A 21 24.64 -3.88 1.61
N VAL A 22 24.19 -5.13 1.42
CA VAL A 22 22.88 -5.44 0.86
C VAL A 22 22.22 -6.56 1.66
N ARG A 23 20.90 -6.48 1.86
CA ARG A 23 20.11 -7.50 2.54
C ARG A 23 18.76 -7.64 1.85
N LEU A 24 18.33 -8.88 1.59
CA LEU A 24 16.99 -9.16 1.09
C LEU A 24 15.95 -8.82 2.16
N VAL A 25 14.93 -8.06 1.80
CA VAL A 25 13.79 -7.72 2.65
C VAL A 25 12.59 -8.59 2.32
N THR A 26 12.19 -8.61 1.04
CA THR A 26 11.06 -9.42 0.58
C THR A 26 11.22 -9.83 -0.88
N ASN A 27 10.57 -10.92 -1.24
CA ASN A 27 10.49 -11.40 -2.62
C ASN A 27 9.09 -12.00 -2.84
N ARG A 28 8.24 -11.28 -3.58
CA ARG A 28 6.85 -11.68 -3.82
C ARG A 28 6.37 -11.23 -5.19
N ARG A 29 5.69 -12.11 -5.91
CA ARG A 29 4.93 -11.79 -7.14
C ARG A 29 5.69 -10.94 -8.16
N GLY A 30 6.95 -11.29 -8.44
CA GLY A 30 7.77 -10.55 -9.40
C GLY A 30 8.43 -9.27 -8.86
N SER A 31 8.19 -8.93 -7.60
CA SER A 31 8.84 -7.82 -6.90
C SER A 31 9.82 -8.34 -5.84
N THR A 32 11.05 -7.84 -5.88
CA THR A 32 12.07 -8.09 -4.85
C THR A 32 12.50 -6.76 -4.26
N VAL A 33 12.54 -6.67 -2.93
CA VAL A 33 13.02 -5.47 -2.22
C VAL A 33 14.30 -5.79 -1.47
N TRP A 34 15.30 -4.95 -1.69
CA TRP A 34 16.61 -4.99 -1.03
C TRP A 34 16.79 -3.79 -0.12
N ASP A 35 17.31 -4.03 1.08
CA ASP A 35 17.87 -3.03 1.97
C ASP A 35 19.33 -2.79 1.54
N VAL A 36 19.61 -1.64 0.98
CA VAL A 36 20.92 -1.27 0.43
C VAL A 36 21.51 -0.16 1.26
N ARG A 37 22.70 -0.41 1.82
CA ARG A 37 23.47 0.57 2.59
C ARG A 37 24.61 1.10 1.75
N THR A 38 24.86 2.39 1.86
CA THR A 38 26.02 3.10 1.32
C THR A 38 26.90 3.62 2.46
N ALA A 39 27.95 4.33 2.15
CA ALA A 39 28.75 5.00 3.19
C ALA A 39 28.00 6.13 3.91
N ALA A 40 27.00 6.74 3.25
CA ALA A 40 26.29 7.91 3.78
C ALA A 40 24.84 7.58 4.19
N GLU A 41 24.13 6.73 3.43
CA GLU A 41 22.69 6.58 3.53
C GLU A 41 22.22 5.13 3.32
N ARG A 42 20.94 4.92 3.53
CA ARG A 42 20.24 3.64 3.38
C ARG A 42 19.07 3.78 2.43
N TYR A 43 18.92 2.81 1.54
CA TYR A 43 17.92 2.82 0.47
C TYR A 43 17.10 1.54 0.46
N ALA A 44 15.82 1.68 0.13
CA ALA A 44 15.01 0.57 -0.35
C ALA A 44 15.20 0.47 -1.88
N VAL A 45 15.71 -0.66 -2.34
CA VAL A 45 15.85 -0.92 -3.78
C VAL A 45 14.82 -1.96 -4.18
N LYS A 46 13.86 -1.56 -5.01
CA LYS A 46 12.86 -2.45 -5.57
C LYS A 46 13.29 -2.90 -6.96
N VAL A 47 13.19 -4.20 -7.22
CA VAL A 47 13.52 -4.82 -8.51
C VAL A 47 12.30 -5.59 -9.00
N GLY A 48 11.77 -5.20 -10.15
CA GLY A 48 10.58 -5.79 -10.75
C GLY A 48 10.88 -6.65 -11.95
N ARG A 49 10.13 -7.73 -12.11
CA ARG A 49 10.06 -8.53 -13.33
C ARG A 49 8.62 -8.94 -13.63
N PRO A 50 8.23 -9.11 -14.90
CA PRO A 50 6.95 -9.69 -15.25
C PRO A 50 6.80 -11.08 -14.63
N VAL A 51 5.58 -11.42 -14.24
CA VAL A 51 5.20 -12.77 -13.83
C VAL A 51 4.27 -13.32 -14.90
N PRO A 52 4.66 -14.38 -15.60
CA PRO A 52 3.80 -15.01 -16.60
C PRO A 52 2.51 -15.53 -15.98
N GLU A 53 1.44 -15.51 -16.76
CA GLU A 53 0.20 -16.22 -16.41
C GLU A 53 0.46 -17.73 -16.40
N THR A 54 -0.11 -18.40 -15.41
CA THR A 54 -0.09 -19.86 -15.28
C THR A 54 -1.50 -20.35 -14.95
N ASP A 55 -1.76 -21.65 -15.09
CA ASP A 55 -3.06 -22.22 -14.71
C ASP A 55 -3.45 -21.97 -13.24
N GLU A 56 -2.45 -21.76 -12.38
CA GLU A 56 -2.65 -21.53 -10.94
C GLU A 56 -2.67 -20.04 -10.55
N HIS A 57 -2.07 -19.15 -11.37
CA HIS A 57 -1.90 -17.74 -11.03
C HIS A 57 -2.12 -16.82 -12.23
N PRO A 58 -2.89 -15.74 -12.08
CA PRO A 58 -2.97 -14.70 -13.09
C PRO A 58 -1.59 -14.06 -13.28
N GLY A 59 -1.25 -13.75 -14.51
CA GLY A 59 -0.03 -13.03 -14.86
C GLY A 59 0.04 -11.64 -14.21
N CYS A 60 1.25 -11.09 -14.14
CA CYS A 60 1.49 -9.77 -13.58
C CYS A 60 2.58 -9.06 -14.40
N ASP A 61 2.24 -8.68 -15.64
CA ASP A 61 3.19 -8.05 -16.56
C ASP A 61 3.64 -6.68 -16.06
N TRP A 62 2.74 -5.93 -15.43
CA TRP A 62 3.04 -4.62 -14.87
C TRP A 62 4.09 -4.64 -13.74
N ALA A 63 4.31 -5.79 -13.09
CA ALA A 63 5.35 -5.92 -12.06
C ALA A 63 6.75 -5.61 -12.59
N GLY A 64 6.98 -5.80 -13.90
CA GLY A 64 8.25 -5.46 -14.54
C GLY A 64 8.54 -3.97 -14.61
N VAL A 65 7.51 -3.13 -14.72
CA VAL A 65 7.63 -1.66 -14.85
C VAL A 65 7.27 -0.90 -13.57
N ALA A 66 6.64 -1.57 -12.60
CA ALA A 66 6.19 -0.97 -11.36
C ALA A 66 7.28 -0.19 -10.58
N PRO A 67 8.55 -0.68 -10.46
CA PRO A 67 9.58 0.10 -9.80
C PRO A 67 9.89 1.42 -10.51
N ALA A 68 10.00 1.44 -11.84
CA ALA A 68 10.24 2.67 -12.58
C ALA A 68 9.07 3.65 -12.43
N ARG A 69 7.83 3.13 -12.49
CA ARG A 69 6.64 3.94 -12.29
C ARG A 69 6.61 4.57 -10.90
N GLU A 70 6.89 3.80 -9.85
CA GLU A 70 6.98 4.32 -8.48
C GLU A 70 8.02 5.44 -8.35
N ALA A 71 9.20 5.26 -8.96
CA ALA A 71 10.23 6.30 -8.94
C ALA A 71 9.76 7.59 -9.61
N VAL A 72 9.05 7.51 -10.74
CA VAL A 72 8.47 8.68 -11.41
C VAL A 72 7.44 9.37 -10.51
N VAL A 73 6.57 8.61 -9.85
CA VAL A 73 5.59 9.16 -8.89
C VAL A 73 6.30 9.87 -7.74
N LEU A 74 7.32 9.25 -7.14
CA LEU A 74 8.12 9.84 -6.08
C LEU A 74 8.79 11.14 -6.53
N GLN A 75 9.38 11.17 -7.73
CA GLN A 75 9.99 12.39 -8.30
C GLN A 75 8.95 13.51 -8.51
N LEU A 76 7.75 13.19 -8.98
CA LEU A 76 6.65 14.14 -9.11
C LEU A 76 6.12 14.66 -7.77
N LEU A 77 6.33 13.89 -6.69
CA LEU A 77 6.07 14.28 -5.30
C LEU A 77 7.32 14.91 -4.61
N GLU A 78 8.31 15.32 -5.40
CA GLU A 78 9.55 15.93 -4.92
C GLU A 78 10.36 15.06 -3.94
N THR A 79 10.14 13.74 -3.97
CA THR A 79 10.89 12.78 -3.17
C THR A 79 12.02 12.18 -4.00
N PHE A 80 13.20 12.05 -3.38
CA PHE A 80 14.35 11.43 -4.05
C PHE A 80 14.00 10.00 -4.50
N ALA A 81 14.19 9.73 -5.78
CA ALA A 81 14.19 8.40 -6.35
C ALA A 81 15.01 8.35 -7.63
N VAL A 82 15.72 7.27 -7.83
CA VAL A 82 16.39 6.95 -9.09
C VAL A 82 15.92 5.59 -9.58
N TYR A 83 15.89 5.40 -10.89
CA TYR A 83 15.48 4.13 -11.48
C TYR A 83 16.26 3.80 -12.74
N GLY A 84 16.18 2.56 -13.16
CA GLY A 84 16.78 2.09 -14.38
C GLY A 84 16.19 0.76 -14.84
N THR A 85 16.74 0.26 -15.94
CA THR A 85 16.35 -1.02 -16.51
C THR A 85 17.37 -2.12 -16.17
N TRP A 86 16.93 -3.36 -16.24
CA TRP A 86 17.74 -4.57 -16.22
C TRP A 86 17.13 -5.59 -17.20
N PRO A 87 17.76 -6.71 -17.54
CA PRO A 87 17.30 -7.59 -18.63
C PRO A 87 15.85 -8.08 -18.54
N TYR A 88 15.26 -8.07 -17.35
CA TYR A 88 13.91 -8.62 -17.12
C TYR A 88 12.89 -7.58 -16.61
N GLY A 89 13.23 -6.27 -16.58
CA GLY A 89 12.29 -5.24 -16.13
C GLY A 89 12.98 -3.98 -15.67
N THR A 90 12.49 -3.42 -14.58
CA THR A 90 13.00 -2.17 -14.02
C THR A 90 13.39 -2.32 -12.54
N TRP A 91 14.14 -1.35 -12.05
CA TRP A 91 14.47 -1.20 -10.65
C TRP A 91 14.35 0.27 -10.24
N ASN A 92 14.11 0.52 -8.96
CA ASN A 92 14.26 1.84 -8.37
C ASN A 92 15.06 1.77 -7.06
N ALA A 93 15.57 2.93 -6.65
CA ALA A 93 16.13 3.15 -5.33
C ALA A 93 15.51 4.41 -4.74
N GLN A 94 15.02 4.32 -3.53
CA GLN A 94 14.36 5.37 -2.78
C GLN A 94 14.84 5.35 -1.32
N PRO A 95 14.65 6.43 -0.53
CA PRO A 95 15.08 6.45 0.86
C PRO A 95 14.49 5.28 1.64
N TRP A 96 15.27 4.73 2.55
CA TRP A 96 14.78 3.77 3.52
C TRP A 96 14.04 4.52 4.65
N HIS A 97 12.82 4.10 4.95
CA HIS A 97 12.06 4.63 6.07
C HIS A 97 12.20 3.70 7.28
N GLU A 98 12.72 4.25 8.38
CA GLU A 98 12.88 3.51 9.63
C GLU A 98 11.57 3.48 10.40
N GLY A 99 11.30 2.35 11.04
CA GLY A 99 10.16 2.15 11.92
C GLY A 99 9.34 0.91 11.58
N PRO A 100 8.43 0.51 12.46
CA PRO A 100 7.48 -0.56 12.20
C PRO A 100 6.38 -0.12 11.25
N SER A 101 5.79 -1.07 10.54
CA SER A 101 4.51 -0.87 9.88
C SER A 101 3.39 -0.68 10.91
N LEU A 102 2.28 -0.08 10.50
CA LEU A 102 1.11 0.06 11.38
C LEU A 102 0.65 -1.29 11.94
N TYR A 103 0.73 -2.36 11.13
CA TYR A 103 0.37 -3.69 11.58
C TYR A 103 1.28 -4.20 12.69
N GLU A 104 2.58 -4.00 12.57
CA GLU A 104 3.57 -4.38 13.58
C GLU A 104 3.44 -3.51 14.83
N LEU A 105 3.28 -2.19 14.67
CA LEU A 105 3.12 -1.26 15.78
C LEU A 105 1.92 -1.61 16.67
N TRP A 106 0.83 -2.09 16.07
CA TRP A 106 -0.40 -2.43 16.78
C TRP A 106 -0.53 -3.92 17.14
N GLU A 107 0.58 -4.67 17.20
CA GLU A 107 0.57 -6.04 17.71
C GLU A 107 0.06 -6.13 19.16
N PRO A 108 0.49 -5.24 20.13
CA PRO A 108 -0.05 -5.25 21.48
C PRO A 108 -1.56 -4.97 21.57
N GLN A 109 -2.13 -4.24 20.62
CA GLN A 109 -3.57 -3.99 20.56
C GLN A 109 -4.34 -5.25 20.16
N ARG A 110 -3.82 -5.99 19.19
CA ARG A 110 -4.43 -7.27 18.75
C ARG A 110 -4.38 -8.35 19.83
N SER A 111 -3.37 -8.32 20.68
CA SER A 111 -3.28 -9.21 21.85
C SER A 111 -4.13 -8.74 23.03
N GLY A 112 -4.78 -7.58 22.94
CA GLY A 112 -5.64 -7.01 23.99
C GLY A 112 -4.85 -6.36 25.15
N GLU A 113 -3.56 -6.09 24.96
CA GLU A 113 -2.70 -5.48 25.98
C GLU A 113 -2.84 -3.94 26.03
N ARG A 114 -3.26 -3.33 24.94
CA ARG A 114 -3.40 -1.86 24.81
C ARG A 114 -4.56 -1.50 23.88
N GLU A 115 -5.05 -0.27 24.04
CA GLU A 115 -5.91 0.37 23.04
C GLU A 115 -5.08 0.86 21.84
N PRO A 116 -5.67 0.98 20.63
CA PRO A 116 -5.00 1.54 19.45
C PRO A 116 -4.44 2.96 19.74
N SER A 117 -3.22 3.21 19.28
CA SER A 117 -2.62 4.54 19.38
C SER A 117 -3.31 5.52 18.43
N LEU A 118 -3.98 6.51 18.97
CA LEU A 118 -4.62 7.57 18.19
C LEU A 118 -3.61 8.49 17.51
N ASP A 119 -2.42 8.67 18.11
CA ASP A 119 -1.32 9.41 17.47
C ASP A 119 -0.86 8.73 16.19
N ALA A 120 -0.68 7.41 16.23
CA ALA A 120 -0.31 6.65 15.02
C ALA A 120 -1.43 6.67 13.97
N ALA A 121 -2.70 6.60 14.40
CA ALA A 121 -3.83 6.72 13.48
C ALA A 121 -3.89 8.11 12.85
N HIS A 122 -3.66 9.17 13.65
CA HIS A 122 -3.58 10.55 13.18
C HIS A 122 -2.44 10.72 12.16
N ALA A 123 -1.23 10.23 12.48
CA ALA A 123 -0.09 10.31 11.56
C ALA A 123 -0.39 9.62 10.22
N CYS A 124 -1.04 8.45 10.23
CA CYS A 124 -1.46 7.77 9.00
C CYS A 124 -2.49 8.59 8.20
N ALA A 125 -3.47 9.19 8.88
CA ALA A 125 -4.48 10.03 8.24
C ALA A 125 -3.88 11.32 7.69
N ASP A 126 -2.91 11.92 8.38
CA ASP A 126 -2.18 13.10 7.92
C ASP A 126 -1.37 12.80 6.68
N ALA A 127 -0.58 11.72 6.67
CA ALA A 127 0.17 11.30 5.48
C ALA A 127 -0.74 11.08 4.26
N LEU A 128 -1.93 10.47 4.45
CA LEU A 128 -2.89 10.30 3.36
C LEU A 128 -3.53 11.63 2.94
N ALA A 129 -3.83 12.52 3.88
CA ALA A 129 -4.40 13.84 3.58
C ALA A 129 -3.40 14.68 2.76
N VAL A 130 -2.13 14.69 3.13
CA VAL A 130 -1.06 15.38 2.38
C VAL A 130 -0.96 14.84 0.94
N LEU A 131 -1.02 13.52 0.75
CA LEU A 131 -1.00 12.92 -0.58
C LEU A 131 -2.22 13.37 -1.42
N HIS A 132 -3.43 13.36 -0.83
CA HIS A 132 -4.64 13.79 -1.50
C HIS A 132 -4.66 15.30 -1.79
N GLU A 133 -4.13 16.13 -0.89
CA GLU A 133 -3.95 17.58 -1.09
C GLU A 133 -3.00 17.89 -2.26
N ALA A 134 -2.00 17.03 -2.48
CA ALA A 134 -1.11 17.08 -3.66
C ALA A 134 -1.77 16.59 -4.96
N GLY A 135 -3.05 16.20 -4.93
CA GLY A 135 -3.80 15.72 -6.09
C GLY A 135 -3.52 14.26 -6.47
N TRP A 136 -2.94 13.49 -5.56
CA TRP A 136 -2.64 12.07 -5.78
C TRP A 136 -3.56 11.16 -4.97
N VAL A 137 -3.83 9.99 -5.52
CA VAL A 137 -4.50 8.85 -4.87
C VAL A 137 -3.48 7.71 -4.79
N HIS A 138 -3.37 7.08 -3.64
CA HIS A 138 -2.37 6.01 -3.42
C HIS A 138 -2.71 4.73 -4.19
N GLY A 139 -3.96 4.29 -4.12
CA GLY A 139 -4.48 3.11 -4.81
C GLY A 139 -4.10 1.76 -4.20
N ASP A 140 -3.24 1.71 -3.18
CA ASP A 140 -2.87 0.46 -2.49
C ASP A 140 -2.57 0.71 -0.99
N ILE A 141 -3.45 1.44 -0.30
CA ILE A 141 -3.33 1.61 1.14
C ILE A 141 -3.53 0.27 1.84
N GLN A 142 -2.54 -0.11 2.65
CA GLN A 142 -2.58 -1.27 3.53
C GLN A 142 -1.65 -1.07 4.72
N PRO A 143 -1.80 -1.79 5.84
CA PRO A 143 -1.00 -1.53 7.04
C PRO A 143 0.51 -1.68 6.83
N ALA A 144 0.93 -2.53 5.90
CA ALA A 144 2.34 -2.73 5.55
C ALA A 144 2.94 -1.55 4.77
N HIS A 145 2.11 -0.66 4.21
CA HIS A 145 2.53 0.52 3.46
C HIS A 145 2.47 1.82 4.28
N LEU A 146 2.20 1.71 5.58
CA LEU A 146 2.15 2.80 6.56
C LEU A 146 3.29 2.57 7.56
N ILE A 147 4.43 3.22 7.36
CA ILE A 147 5.61 3.11 8.23
C ILE A 147 5.57 4.23 9.26
N ILE A 148 5.62 3.88 10.53
CA ILE A 148 5.61 4.86 11.63
C ILE A 148 7.04 5.10 12.08
N GLY A 149 7.53 6.30 11.81
CA GLY A 149 8.88 6.72 12.14
C GLY A 149 9.11 6.88 13.66
N PRO A 150 10.37 6.96 14.08
CA PRO A 150 10.73 7.16 15.49
C PRO A 150 10.27 8.51 16.05
N ASP A 151 10.00 9.47 15.18
CA ASP A 151 9.44 10.80 15.50
C ASP A 151 7.90 10.80 15.58
N GLY A 152 7.26 9.65 15.35
CA GLY A 152 5.81 9.49 15.37
C GLY A 152 5.12 9.87 14.05
N THR A 153 5.85 10.34 13.04
CA THR A 153 5.26 10.60 11.71
C THR A 153 5.00 9.31 10.95
N ALA A 154 4.02 9.31 10.05
CA ALA A 154 3.78 8.20 9.14
C ALA A 154 4.30 8.51 7.74
N THR A 155 4.91 7.52 7.11
CA THR A 155 5.28 7.57 5.70
C THR A 155 4.48 6.54 4.90
N LEU A 156 3.85 7.00 3.81
CA LEU A 156 3.26 6.13 2.81
C LEU A 156 4.35 5.61 1.88
N ILE A 157 4.42 4.29 1.73
CA ILE A 157 5.36 3.62 0.81
C ILE A 157 4.59 2.80 -0.23
N ASP A 158 5.29 2.35 -1.27
CA ASP A 158 4.72 1.55 -2.37
C ASP A 158 3.70 2.32 -3.24
N LEU A 159 4.17 3.44 -3.80
CA LEU A 159 3.39 4.33 -4.66
C LEU A 159 3.29 3.84 -6.12
N ALA A 160 3.64 2.59 -6.42
CA ALA A 160 3.60 2.06 -7.77
C ALA A 160 2.20 2.10 -8.41
N LEU A 161 1.14 2.01 -7.61
CA LEU A 161 -0.26 2.07 -8.06
C LEU A 161 -0.89 3.46 -7.97
N ALA A 162 -0.17 4.45 -7.46
CA ALA A 162 -0.71 5.80 -7.25
C ALA A 162 -1.15 6.46 -8.58
N ARG A 163 -2.19 7.30 -8.52
CA ARG A 163 -2.74 8.04 -9.65
C ARG A 163 -2.87 9.53 -9.29
N GLY A 164 -2.54 10.40 -10.23
CA GLY A 164 -2.59 11.85 -10.00
C GLY A 164 -1.92 12.64 -11.13
N GLY A 165 -0.60 12.75 -11.12
CA GLY A 165 0.18 13.51 -12.09
C GLY A 165 0.47 12.77 -13.40
N PRO A 166 1.20 13.40 -14.32
CA PRO A 166 1.52 12.86 -15.64
C PRO A 166 2.65 11.82 -15.54
N VAL A 167 2.28 10.56 -15.54
CA VAL A 167 3.23 9.43 -15.63
C VAL A 167 3.45 9.10 -17.11
N PRO A 168 4.71 8.97 -17.60
CA PRO A 168 4.99 8.60 -18.98
C PRO A 168 4.42 7.24 -19.37
N ASP A 169 3.85 7.09 -20.56
CA ASP A 169 3.27 5.84 -21.09
C ASP A 169 4.25 4.67 -21.07
N SER A 170 5.55 4.95 -21.19
CA SER A 170 6.61 3.91 -21.18
C SER A 170 6.71 3.14 -19.87
N VAL A 171 6.18 3.67 -18.77
CA VAL A 171 6.19 3.05 -17.45
C VAL A 171 4.80 2.98 -16.83
N ASP A 172 3.79 3.55 -17.46
CA ASP A 172 2.40 3.49 -16.96
C ASP A 172 1.73 2.16 -17.34
N PHE A 173 0.72 1.79 -16.58
CA PHE A 173 -0.09 0.60 -16.80
C PHE A 173 -1.49 0.80 -16.21
N PRO A 174 -2.51 0.10 -16.73
CA PRO A 174 -3.85 0.13 -16.17
C PRO A 174 -3.83 -0.28 -14.69
N TYR A 175 -4.66 0.36 -13.87
CA TYR A 175 -4.78 0.02 -12.46
C TYR A 175 -5.27 -1.43 -12.28
N PRO A 176 -4.49 -2.33 -11.67
CA PRO A 176 -4.82 -3.76 -11.59
C PRO A 176 -5.73 -4.11 -10.40
N GLY A 177 -6.12 -3.12 -9.60
CA GLY A 177 -6.65 -3.31 -8.25
C GLY A 177 -5.54 -3.52 -7.23
N SER A 178 -5.88 -3.32 -5.98
CA SER A 178 -4.99 -3.51 -4.83
C SER A 178 -5.07 -4.93 -4.24
N LEU A 179 -4.55 -5.12 -3.04
CA LEU A 179 -4.82 -6.32 -2.27
C LEU A 179 -6.30 -6.32 -1.84
N VAL A 180 -7.05 -7.36 -2.24
CA VAL A 180 -8.52 -7.44 -2.05
C VAL A 180 -8.96 -7.21 -0.61
N HIS A 181 -8.10 -7.53 0.36
CA HIS A 181 -8.35 -7.27 1.79
C HIS A 181 -8.61 -5.81 2.13
N PHE A 182 -8.20 -4.87 1.25
CA PHE A 182 -8.31 -3.43 1.45
C PHE A 182 -9.04 -2.74 0.30
N GLU A 183 -9.43 -3.48 -0.76
CA GLU A 183 -10.24 -2.91 -1.83
C GLU A 183 -11.61 -2.46 -1.30
N SER A 184 -12.09 -1.33 -1.77
CA SER A 184 -13.43 -0.86 -1.49
C SER A 184 -14.49 -1.59 -2.36
N PRO A 185 -15.77 -1.63 -1.94
CA PRO A 185 -16.83 -2.33 -2.66
C PRO A 185 -16.99 -1.89 -4.12
N GLU A 186 -16.88 -0.59 -4.39
CA GLU A 186 -17.00 -0.04 -5.74
C GLU A 186 -15.82 -0.42 -6.64
N ILE A 187 -14.59 -0.46 -6.10
CA ILE A 187 -13.41 -0.93 -6.83
C ILE A 187 -13.57 -2.40 -7.19
N SER A 188 -13.90 -3.24 -6.21
CA SER A 188 -14.10 -4.67 -6.41
C SER A 188 -15.22 -4.95 -7.42
N ARG A 189 -16.34 -4.20 -7.36
CA ARG A 189 -17.47 -4.34 -8.30
C ARG A 189 -17.06 -3.95 -9.72
N SER A 190 -16.41 -2.81 -9.90
CA SER A 190 -15.98 -2.33 -11.22
C SER A 190 -15.01 -3.30 -11.88
N LEU A 191 -14.02 -3.83 -11.13
CA LEU A 191 -13.09 -4.84 -11.64
C LEU A 191 -13.77 -6.15 -12.05
N LEU A 192 -14.84 -6.56 -11.35
CA LEU A 192 -15.62 -7.75 -11.72
C LEU A 192 -16.47 -7.52 -12.97
N GLU A 193 -17.04 -6.33 -13.13
CA GLU A 193 -17.99 -6.03 -14.20
C GLU A 193 -17.29 -5.61 -15.50
N THR A 194 -16.23 -4.83 -15.40
CA THR A 194 -15.58 -4.19 -16.57
C THR A 194 -14.11 -4.56 -16.75
N GLY A 195 -13.48 -5.15 -15.73
CA GLY A 195 -12.04 -5.43 -15.72
C GLY A 195 -11.17 -4.19 -15.53
N THR A 196 -11.76 -2.99 -15.45
CA THR A 196 -11.04 -1.72 -15.36
C THR A 196 -11.66 -0.80 -14.31
N VAL A 197 -10.83 -0.02 -13.64
CA VAL A 197 -11.24 1.00 -12.67
C VAL A 197 -10.09 1.97 -12.42
N ALA A 198 -10.40 3.17 -11.98
CA ALA A 198 -9.41 4.09 -11.39
C ALA A 198 -9.66 4.18 -9.89
N PRO A 199 -8.62 4.15 -9.04
CA PRO A 199 -8.77 4.41 -7.62
C PRO A 199 -9.16 5.88 -7.38
N THR A 200 -9.82 6.13 -6.25
CA THR A 200 -10.28 7.46 -5.85
C THR A 200 -9.83 7.75 -4.42
N SER A 201 -9.84 9.04 -4.01
CA SER A 201 -9.55 9.41 -2.62
C SER A 201 -10.52 8.72 -1.64
N ALA A 202 -11.78 8.52 -2.03
CA ALA A 202 -12.75 7.79 -1.22
C ALA A 202 -12.41 6.29 -1.09
N SER A 203 -11.84 5.67 -2.14
CA SER A 203 -11.36 4.28 -2.05
C SER A 203 -10.12 4.14 -1.16
N ASP A 204 -9.22 5.14 -1.14
CA ASP A 204 -8.08 5.17 -0.21
C ASP A 204 -8.53 5.34 1.25
N VAL A 205 -9.55 6.19 1.49
CA VAL A 205 -10.13 6.34 2.85
C VAL A 205 -10.73 5.02 3.33
N TYR A 206 -11.46 4.30 2.47
CA TYR A 206 -11.94 2.96 2.79
C TYR A 206 -10.80 2.01 3.14
N ALA A 207 -9.75 1.98 2.31
CA ALA A 207 -8.58 1.13 2.51
C ALA A 207 -7.83 1.48 3.82
N LEU A 208 -7.77 2.77 4.20
CA LEU A 208 -7.23 3.19 5.50
C LEU A 208 -8.12 2.70 6.65
N GLY A 209 -9.44 2.81 6.53
CA GLY A 209 -10.40 2.26 7.51
C GLY A 209 -10.24 0.75 7.68
N ALA A 210 -10.12 0.00 6.58
CA ALA A 210 -9.84 -1.43 6.60
C ALA A 210 -8.47 -1.74 7.22
N SER A 211 -7.47 -0.88 7.00
CA SER A 211 -6.13 -0.99 7.59
C SER A 211 -6.17 -0.77 9.11
N PHE A 212 -6.90 0.21 9.59
CA PHE A 212 -7.13 0.42 11.02
C PHE A 212 -7.89 -0.76 11.64
N PHE A 213 -8.95 -1.23 10.98
CA PHE A 213 -9.74 -2.36 11.46
C PHE A 213 -8.87 -3.61 11.66
N VAL A 214 -8.11 -4.03 10.62
CA VAL A 214 -7.30 -5.25 10.71
C VAL A 214 -6.13 -5.07 11.67
N SER A 215 -5.52 -3.89 11.74
CA SER A 215 -4.39 -3.64 12.64
C SER A 215 -4.81 -3.61 14.11
N ALA A 216 -6.04 -3.19 14.41
CA ALA A 216 -6.59 -3.18 15.75
C ALA A 216 -7.18 -4.53 16.19
N THR A 217 -7.78 -5.29 15.27
CA THR A 217 -8.56 -6.49 15.62
C THR A 217 -7.91 -7.81 15.21
N GLY A 218 -6.99 -7.80 14.26
CA GLY A 218 -6.41 -8.98 13.63
C GLY A 218 -7.32 -9.65 12.57
N TRP A 219 -8.54 -9.14 12.36
CA TRP A 219 -9.51 -9.70 11.42
C TRP A 219 -9.69 -8.81 10.21
N ARG A 220 -9.93 -9.41 9.05
CA ARG A 220 -10.40 -8.66 7.88
C ARG A 220 -11.80 -8.13 8.14
N HIS A 221 -12.08 -6.95 7.60
CA HIS A 221 -13.39 -6.30 7.74
C HIS A 221 -14.50 -7.04 6.97
N VAL A 222 -14.19 -7.78 5.89
CA VAL A 222 -15.10 -8.68 5.18
C VAL A 222 -14.57 -10.11 5.23
N ASP A 223 -15.46 -11.06 5.49
CA ASP A 223 -15.12 -12.47 5.62
C ASP A 223 -15.18 -13.19 4.28
N TYR A 224 -14.13 -13.93 3.96
CA TYR A 224 -14.03 -14.85 2.83
C TYR A 224 -12.83 -15.80 3.02
N PRO A 225 -12.79 -16.99 2.39
CA PRO A 225 -11.66 -17.91 2.49
C PRO A 225 -10.37 -17.31 1.92
N ASP A 226 -9.24 -17.51 2.60
CA ASP A 226 -7.93 -16.97 2.20
C ASP A 226 -7.43 -17.52 0.85
N ASP A 227 -7.75 -18.78 0.59
CA ASP A 227 -7.38 -19.52 -0.62
C ASP A 227 -8.38 -19.36 -1.77
N ALA A 228 -9.47 -18.60 -1.55
CA ALA A 228 -10.45 -18.35 -2.60
C ALA A 228 -9.84 -17.56 -3.78
N PRO A 229 -10.26 -17.83 -5.02
CA PRO A 229 -9.88 -17.01 -6.17
C PRO A 229 -10.21 -15.53 -5.95
N ARG A 230 -9.38 -14.62 -6.49
CA ARG A 230 -9.58 -13.15 -6.34
C ARG A 230 -10.96 -12.68 -6.76
N THR A 231 -11.56 -13.31 -7.77
CA THR A 231 -12.93 -13.01 -8.22
C THR A 231 -13.97 -13.32 -7.14
N VAL A 232 -13.79 -14.41 -6.39
CA VAL A 232 -14.67 -14.79 -5.26
C VAL A 232 -14.46 -13.83 -4.09
N GLN A 233 -13.21 -13.49 -3.77
CA GLN A 233 -12.88 -12.52 -2.73
C GLN A 233 -13.48 -11.14 -3.06
N ARG A 234 -13.30 -10.64 -4.30
CA ARG A 234 -13.90 -9.37 -4.76
C ARG A 234 -15.42 -9.39 -4.71
N LYS A 235 -16.05 -10.53 -5.08
CA LYS A 235 -17.49 -10.66 -4.98
C LYS A 235 -17.96 -10.51 -3.52
N ALA A 236 -17.25 -11.12 -2.58
CA ALA A 236 -17.55 -10.95 -1.16
C ALA A 236 -17.43 -9.47 -0.73
N VAL A 237 -16.31 -8.80 -1.06
CA VAL A 237 -16.13 -7.37 -0.75
C VAL A 237 -17.21 -6.50 -1.37
N ALA A 238 -17.62 -6.77 -2.62
CA ALA A 238 -18.63 -5.98 -3.34
C ALA A 238 -20.06 -6.14 -2.79
N THR A 239 -20.37 -7.26 -2.10
CA THR A 239 -21.76 -7.62 -1.77
C THR A 239 -22.03 -7.92 -0.30
N THR A 240 -21.00 -8.18 0.50
CA THR A 240 -21.16 -8.57 1.91
C THR A 240 -20.89 -7.36 2.81
N PRO A 241 -21.76 -7.08 3.78
CA PRO A 241 -21.48 -6.07 4.80
C PRO A 241 -20.19 -6.38 5.56
N HIS A 242 -19.49 -5.35 5.98
CA HIS A 242 -18.31 -5.52 6.84
C HIS A 242 -18.70 -6.09 8.22
N ARG A 243 -17.75 -6.73 8.88
CA ARG A 243 -17.88 -7.17 10.26
C ARG A 243 -18.18 -5.97 11.16
N PRO A 244 -18.94 -6.15 12.26
CA PRO A 244 -19.14 -5.10 13.24
C PRO A 244 -17.80 -4.53 13.73
N VAL A 245 -17.68 -3.22 13.81
CA VAL A 245 -16.50 -2.56 14.37
C VAL A 245 -16.55 -2.67 15.89
N THR A 246 -15.64 -3.47 16.45
CA THR A 246 -15.55 -3.71 17.90
C THR A 246 -14.60 -2.75 18.61
N VAL A 247 -13.89 -1.91 17.88
CA VAL A 247 -13.03 -0.86 18.42
C VAL A 247 -13.92 0.16 19.14
N PRO A 248 -13.66 0.46 20.43
CA PRO A 248 -14.56 1.32 21.20
C PRO A 248 -14.42 2.82 20.86
N GLY A 249 -15.37 3.59 21.32
CA GLY A 249 -15.29 5.05 21.35
C GLY A 249 -15.42 5.72 19.98
N LEU A 250 -14.86 6.92 19.88
CA LEU A 250 -14.94 7.73 18.66
C LEU A 250 -14.14 7.11 17.51
N PHE A 251 -13.02 6.47 17.84
CA PHE A 251 -12.18 5.83 16.81
C PHE A 251 -12.91 4.68 16.11
N GLY A 252 -13.65 3.86 16.87
CA GLY A 252 -14.48 2.80 16.25
C GLY A 252 -15.56 3.38 15.34
N ARG A 253 -16.25 4.45 15.74
CA ARG A 253 -17.23 5.13 14.87
C ARG A 253 -16.59 5.73 13.63
N LEU A 254 -15.36 6.25 13.74
CA LEU A 254 -14.61 6.78 12.60
C LEU A 254 -14.28 5.66 11.61
N ILE A 255 -13.77 4.51 12.08
CA ILE A 255 -13.51 3.33 11.25
C ILE A 255 -14.81 2.89 10.54
N GLU A 256 -15.94 2.86 11.24
CA GLU A 256 -17.24 2.49 10.67
C GLU A 256 -17.66 3.45 9.54
N ALA A 257 -17.49 4.76 9.75
CA ALA A 257 -17.76 5.78 8.73
C ALA A 257 -16.84 5.63 7.51
N MET A 258 -15.55 5.35 7.71
CA MET A 258 -14.58 5.11 6.64
C MET A 258 -14.92 3.84 5.83
N LEU A 259 -15.49 2.82 6.47
CA LEU A 259 -15.92 1.57 5.84
C LEU A 259 -17.33 1.65 5.22
N SER A 260 -17.95 2.83 5.12
CA SER A 260 -19.23 2.97 4.43
C SER A 260 -19.18 2.35 3.02
N PRO A 261 -20.20 1.55 2.63
CA PRO A 261 -20.24 0.94 1.30
C PRO A 261 -20.43 1.97 0.18
N LEU A 262 -20.94 3.16 0.51
CA LEU A 262 -21.14 4.27 -0.43
C LEU A 262 -19.97 5.26 -0.33
N PRO A 263 -19.22 5.49 -1.42
CA PRO A 263 -18.06 6.40 -1.40
C PRO A 263 -18.40 7.82 -0.92
N GLY A 264 -19.60 8.32 -1.26
CA GLY A 264 -20.04 9.67 -0.90
C GLY A 264 -20.39 9.85 0.59
N ASP A 265 -20.55 8.77 1.35
CA ASP A 265 -20.86 8.80 2.77
C ASP A 265 -19.59 8.69 3.64
N ARG A 266 -18.42 8.47 3.02
CA ARG A 266 -17.14 8.40 3.71
C ARG A 266 -16.61 9.80 4.01
N PRO A 267 -15.96 10.01 5.15
CA PRO A 267 -15.22 11.25 5.38
C PRO A 267 -14.07 11.36 4.37
N THR A 268 -13.64 12.57 4.07
CA THR A 268 -12.39 12.84 3.37
C THR A 268 -11.19 12.53 4.28
N SER A 269 -10.00 12.31 3.71
CA SER A 269 -8.77 12.12 4.51
C SER A 269 -8.47 13.31 5.42
N ALA A 270 -8.79 14.54 4.99
CA ALA A 270 -8.65 15.75 5.80
C ALA A 270 -9.63 15.78 6.99
N GLU A 271 -10.87 15.30 6.81
CA GLU A 271 -11.83 15.15 7.91
C GLU A 271 -11.41 14.06 8.89
N VAL A 272 -10.89 12.90 8.39
CA VAL A 272 -10.33 11.84 9.25
C VAL A 272 -9.18 12.39 10.09
N ARG A 273 -8.23 13.10 9.47
CA ARG A 273 -7.12 13.79 10.16
C ARG A 273 -7.65 14.74 11.24
N SER A 274 -8.61 15.59 10.90
CA SER A 274 -9.18 16.57 11.83
C SER A 274 -9.87 15.91 13.04
N VAL A 275 -10.63 14.84 12.82
CA VAL A 275 -11.30 14.10 13.91
C VAL A 275 -10.27 13.51 14.86
N LEU A 276 -9.17 12.95 14.34
CA LEU A 276 -8.12 12.33 15.16
C LEU A 276 -7.24 13.38 15.91
N ALA A 277 -7.03 14.56 15.32
CA ALA A 277 -6.25 15.63 15.95
C ALA A 277 -6.91 16.23 17.21
N HIS A 278 -8.23 16.12 17.33
CA HIS A 278 -9.00 16.73 18.43
C HIS A 278 -9.37 15.73 19.53
N GLN A 279 -8.65 14.60 19.61
CA GLN A 279 -8.84 13.65 20.71
C GLN A 279 -8.00 14.08 21.93
N PRO A 280 -8.59 14.07 23.14
CA PRO A 280 -7.87 14.39 24.37
C PRO A 280 -6.87 13.31 24.76
#